data_4be688b559a48c5ff7313944e8e46adf
#
_entry.id   4be688b559a48c5ff7313944e8e46adf
#
_cell.length_a   1.000
_cell.length_b   1.000
_cell.length_c   1.000
_cell.angle_alpha   90.00
_cell.angle_beta   90.00
_cell.angle_gamma   90.00
#
_symmetry.space_group_name_H-M   'P 1'
#
loop_
_entity.id
_entity.type
_entity.pdbx_description
1 polymer ?
#
loop_
_entity_poly.entity_id
_entity_poly.type
_entity_poly.pdbx_seq_one_letter_code
_entity_poly.pdbx_strand_id
1 'polypeptide(L)'
;LPVEIVRRVREAVGPNFIIIYRLSMLDLVEGGSDWAEIVLLAKAIEAAGATIINTGIGWHEARIPTIATKVPRAAFTKVTAKLRGEVKIPLITTNRINTPEIAEQVLAEGDADMVSMARPFLADPEFVNKAAAGRSDEINTCIGCNQACLDHTFGGKLTSCLVNPRACHETELNYIATTQVKKIAVVGAGPAGLSAATVAAERGHSVTLFDSAAEIGGQFNVAKRVPGKEEFFETLRYFKHKLETTGVDLRLNTRVSVADLLAGGFDDVILATGIAPRTPDIPGVESPKVINYLDAILQRNPVGKTVAVIGAGGIGFDVSEFITHQGESTSLDREAFWKEWGIDTHLNARGGVAGVQAQPHAAARQVFLLQRKKTKVGDGLGKTTGWIHRAGLKNKNVQMLNSVEYLKIDEAGLHIRIADGEPQ
;
A
#
# COMPACT_ATOMS: atom_id res chain seq x y z
N LEU A 1 3.66 -35.88 -2.38
CA LEU A 1 5.01 -35.31 -2.32
C LEU A 1 5.23 -34.50 -1.02
N PRO A 2 4.43 -33.48 -0.63
CA PRO A 2 4.69 -32.64 0.56
C PRO A 2 4.77 -33.45 1.86
N VAL A 3 3.87 -34.40 2.09
CA VAL A 3 3.86 -35.28 3.26
C VAL A 3 5.18 -36.07 3.37
N GLU A 4 5.66 -36.62 2.25
CA GLU A 4 6.90 -37.38 2.21
C GLU A 4 8.13 -36.51 2.51
N ILE A 5 8.13 -35.25 2.05
CA ILE A 5 9.19 -34.29 2.37
C ILE A 5 9.22 -34.03 3.87
N VAL A 6 8.08 -33.74 4.50
CA VAL A 6 8.00 -33.48 5.94
C VAL A 6 8.47 -34.71 6.74
N ARG A 7 8.03 -35.91 6.36
CA ARG A 7 8.43 -37.18 7.01
C ARG A 7 9.94 -37.36 6.96
N ARG A 8 10.58 -37.21 5.79
CA ARG A 8 12.04 -37.33 5.65
C ARG A 8 12.80 -36.26 6.41
N VAL A 9 12.31 -35.02 6.42
CA VAL A 9 12.91 -33.97 7.24
C VAL A 9 12.84 -34.35 8.71
N ARG A 10 11.67 -34.78 9.19
CA ARG A 10 11.48 -35.23 10.59
C ARG A 10 12.43 -36.37 10.95
N GLU A 11 12.58 -37.36 10.08
CA GLU A 11 13.53 -38.48 10.31
C GLU A 11 14.99 -37.98 10.39
N ALA A 12 15.35 -37.02 9.55
CA ALA A 12 16.72 -36.50 9.51
C ALA A 12 17.07 -35.60 10.71
N VAL A 13 16.11 -34.77 11.20
CA VAL A 13 16.39 -33.77 12.25
C VAL A 13 15.98 -34.22 13.65
N GLY A 14 15.31 -35.38 13.80
CA GLY A 14 14.87 -35.93 15.08
C GLY A 14 13.59 -35.27 15.61
N PRO A 15 13.07 -35.77 16.78
CA PRO A 15 11.73 -35.41 17.27
C PRO A 15 11.61 -33.97 17.80
N ASN A 16 12.69 -33.35 18.26
CA ASN A 16 12.65 -32.06 18.95
C ASN A 16 12.87 -30.83 18.07
N PHE A 17 13.15 -31.04 16.77
CA PHE A 17 13.36 -29.93 15.86
C PHE A 17 12.03 -29.33 15.40
N ILE A 18 11.92 -27.98 15.39
CA ILE A 18 10.72 -27.29 14.93
C ILE A 18 10.62 -27.39 13.41
N ILE A 19 9.51 -27.92 12.89
CA ILE A 19 9.20 -27.96 11.47
C ILE A 19 7.91 -27.16 11.26
N ILE A 20 8.03 -26.02 10.58
CA ILE A 20 6.90 -25.19 10.22
C ILE A 20 6.53 -25.48 8.76
N TYR A 21 5.33 -25.97 8.53
CA TYR A 21 4.82 -26.20 7.18
C TYR A 21 3.90 -25.04 6.75
N ARG A 22 4.18 -24.43 5.60
CA ARG A 22 3.29 -23.41 5.02
C ARG A 22 2.25 -24.07 4.13
N LEU A 23 1.01 -24.14 4.59
CA LEU A 23 -0.12 -24.72 3.89
C LEU A 23 -0.89 -23.66 3.13
N SER A 24 -1.12 -23.86 1.82
CA SER A 24 -2.08 -23.05 1.08
C SER A 24 -3.48 -23.40 1.54
N MET A 25 -4.12 -22.51 2.28
CA MET A 25 -5.45 -22.72 2.86
C MET A 25 -6.56 -22.07 2.03
N LEU A 26 -6.22 -21.16 1.12
CA LEU A 26 -7.16 -20.49 0.23
C LEU A 26 -6.42 -20.08 -1.04
N ASP A 27 -6.67 -20.77 -2.14
CA ASP A 27 -5.88 -20.63 -3.36
C ASP A 27 -6.28 -19.40 -4.19
N LEU A 28 -7.54 -18.99 -4.13
CA LEU A 28 -8.15 -17.85 -4.86
C LEU A 28 -8.05 -18.00 -6.40
N VAL A 29 -8.11 -19.24 -6.86
CA VAL A 29 -8.15 -19.60 -8.28
C VAL A 29 -9.21 -20.66 -8.56
N GLU A 30 -9.79 -20.63 -9.75
CA GLU A 30 -10.67 -21.72 -10.20
C GLU A 30 -9.90 -23.04 -10.26
N GLY A 31 -10.53 -24.12 -9.83
CA GLY A 31 -9.90 -25.45 -9.76
C GLY A 31 -8.87 -25.59 -8.63
N GLY A 32 -8.72 -24.60 -7.76
CA GLY A 32 -7.93 -24.71 -6.54
C GLY A 32 -8.46 -25.77 -5.58
N SER A 33 -7.83 -25.91 -4.40
CA SER A 33 -8.23 -26.89 -3.39
C SER A 33 -9.57 -26.56 -2.77
N ASP A 34 -10.37 -27.57 -2.47
CA ASP A 34 -11.54 -27.41 -1.60
C ASP A 34 -11.15 -27.59 -0.11
N TRP A 35 -12.09 -27.29 0.77
CA TRP A 35 -11.80 -27.31 2.20
C TRP A 35 -11.49 -28.73 2.72
N ALA A 36 -12.14 -29.76 2.19
CA ALA A 36 -11.90 -31.14 2.60
C ALA A 36 -10.49 -31.61 2.22
N GLU A 37 -10.02 -31.23 1.03
CA GLU A 37 -8.64 -31.50 0.57
C GLU A 37 -7.61 -30.78 1.44
N ILE A 38 -7.88 -29.53 1.84
CA ILE A 38 -7.01 -28.75 2.75
C ILE A 38 -6.91 -29.43 4.12
N VAL A 39 -8.04 -29.83 4.71
CA VAL A 39 -8.07 -30.53 6.01
C VAL A 39 -7.35 -31.87 5.93
N LEU A 40 -7.56 -32.63 4.85
CA LEU A 40 -6.87 -33.91 4.63
C LEU A 40 -5.36 -33.72 4.59
N LEU A 41 -4.89 -32.73 3.83
CA LEU A 41 -3.47 -32.43 3.74
C LEU A 41 -2.91 -31.93 5.09
N ALA A 42 -3.60 -31.05 5.81
CA ALA A 42 -3.19 -30.55 7.11
C ALA A 42 -2.97 -31.71 8.12
N LYS A 43 -3.91 -32.65 8.20
CA LYS A 43 -3.82 -33.85 9.07
C LYS A 43 -2.65 -34.76 8.65
N ALA A 44 -2.45 -34.95 7.35
CA ALA A 44 -1.34 -35.76 6.85
C ALA A 44 0.03 -35.10 7.12
N ILE A 45 0.14 -33.77 7.05
CA ILE A 45 1.34 -33.00 7.37
C ILE A 45 1.64 -33.07 8.88
N GLU A 46 0.63 -32.93 9.74
CA GLU A 46 0.76 -33.14 11.19
C GLU A 46 1.26 -34.55 11.50
N ALA A 47 0.61 -35.57 10.94
CA ALA A 47 1.00 -36.98 11.13
C ALA A 47 2.42 -37.27 10.62
N ALA A 48 2.89 -36.59 9.58
CA ALA A 48 4.26 -36.70 9.07
C ALA A 48 5.30 -36.03 9.97
N GLY A 49 4.88 -35.29 11.01
CA GLY A 49 5.77 -34.73 12.03
C GLY A 49 6.03 -33.24 11.90
N ALA A 50 5.23 -32.46 11.17
CA ALA A 50 5.23 -31.01 11.32
C ALA A 50 4.81 -30.63 12.74
N THR A 51 5.38 -29.55 13.26
CA THR A 51 5.10 -29.05 14.61
C THR A 51 4.24 -27.81 14.63
N ILE A 52 4.18 -27.09 13.51
CA ILE A 52 3.37 -25.87 13.33
C ILE A 52 2.91 -25.79 11.88
N ILE A 53 1.70 -25.32 11.66
CA ILE A 53 1.22 -24.97 10.30
C ILE A 53 1.08 -23.45 10.20
N ASN A 54 1.71 -22.88 9.15
CA ASN A 54 1.56 -21.48 8.79
C ASN A 54 0.62 -21.34 7.58
N THR A 55 -0.31 -20.41 7.66
CA THR A 55 -1.30 -20.15 6.61
C THR A 55 -0.67 -19.55 5.35
N GLY A 56 -1.02 -20.10 4.19
CA GLY A 56 -0.78 -19.51 2.87
C GLY A 56 -2.10 -19.05 2.24
N ILE A 57 -2.11 -17.87 1.63
CA ILE A 57 -3.29 -17.29 0.97
C ILE A 57 -2.91 -16.85 -0.44
N GLY A 58 -3.67 -17.32 -1.41
CA GLY A 58 -3.54 -16.96 -2.82
C GLY A 58 -2.32 -17.56 -3.53
N TRP A 59 -2.54 -17.99 -4.74
CA TRP A 59 -1.45 -18.36 -5.65
C TRP A 59 -0.97 -17.13 -6.43
N HIS A 60 0.17 -17.23 -7.10
CA HIS A 60 0.68 -16.16 -7.96
C HIS A 60 -0.25 -15.84 -9.15
N GLU A 61 -1.01 -16.82 -9.60
CA GLU A 61 -2.00 -16.72 -10.67
C GLU A 61 -3.29 -16.05 -10.23
N ALA A 62 -3.55 -15.95 -8.92
CA ALA A 62 -4.75 -15.34 -8.38
C ALA A 62 -4.91 -13.89 -8.86
N ARG A 63 -6.13 -13.55 -9.29
CA ARG A 63 -6.50 -12.20 -9.71
C ARG A 63 -7.26 -11.44 -8.60
N ILE A 64 -7.02 -11.85 -7.38
CA ILE A 64 -7.55 -11.25 -6.15
C ILE A 64 -6.35 -10.79 -5.32
N PRO A 65 -6.30 -9.53 -4.87
CA PRO A 65 -5.19 -9.04 -4.06
C PRO A 65 -5.26 -9.63 -2.64
N THR A 66 -4.10 -10.03 -2.10
CA THR A 66 -4.03 -10.64 -0.76
C THR A 66 -3.13 -9.88 0.22
N ILE A 67 -2.28 -8.97 -0.29
CA ILE A 67 -1.24 -8.33 0.51
C ILE A 67 -1.05 -6.83 0.20
N ALA A 68 -1.72 -6.29 -0.82
CA ALA A 68 -1.61 -4.88 -1.20
C ALA A 68 -2.35 -3.95 -0.23
N THR A 69 -2.10 -2.66 -0.33
CA THR A 69 -2.69 -1.64 0.57
C THR A 69 -4.23 -1.62 0.54
N LYS A 70 -4.83 -2.01 -0.61
CA LYS A 70 -6.28 -2.16 -0.78
C LYS A 70 -6.91 -3.31 0.01
N VAL A 71 -6.10 -4.26 0.48
CA VAL A 71 -6.58 -5.41 1.25
C VAL A 71 -6.74 -5.00 2.71
N PRO A 72 -7.88 -5.25 3.35
CA PRO A 72 -8.10 -4.93 4.75
C PRO A 72 -7.06 -5.56 5.67
N ARG A 73 -6.83 -4.94 6.81
CA ARG A 73 -6.01 -5.54 7.87
C ARG A 73 -6.62 -6.85 8.33
N ALA A 74 -5.80 -7.87 8.55
CA ALA A 74 -6.21 -9.22 8.97
C ALA A 74 -7.30 -9.84 8.08
N ALA A 75 -7.33 -9.52 6.76
CA ALA A 75 -8.41 -9.91 5.86
C ALA A 75 -8.67 -11.42 5.80
N PHE A 76 -7.66 -12.25 6.09
CA PHE A 76 -7.73 -13.70 5.87
C PHE A 76 -7.55 -14.54 7.13
N THR A 77 -7.58 -13.95 8.33
CA THR A 77 -7.35 -14.70 9.59
C THR A 77 -8.42 -15.74 9.87
N LYS A 78 -9.68 -15.51 9.45
CA LYS A 78 -10.78 -16.46 9.56
C LYS A 78 -10.56 -17.77 8.77
N VAL A 79 -9.68 -17.74 7.75
CA VAL A 79 -9.26 -18.94 7.03
C VAL A 79 -8.45 -19.86 7.95
N THR A 80 -7.55 -19.29 8.75
CA THR A 80 -6.79 -20.02 9.77
C THR A 80 -7.72 -20.52 10.89
N ALA A 81 -8.63 -19.67 11.37
CA ALA A 81 -9.61 -20.01 12.39
C ALA A 81 -10.46 -21.24 12.00
N LYS A 82 -10.83 -21.35 10.72
CA LYS A 82 -11.62 -22.50 10.20
C LYS A 82 -10.87 -23.83 10.33
N LEU A 83 -9.52 -23.83 10.37
CA LEU A 83 -8.71 -25.05 10.53
C LEU A 83 -8.56 -25.46 12.01
N ARG A 84 -8.88 -24.58 12.98
CA ARG A 84 -8.82 -24.91 14.40
C ARG A 84 -9.73 -26.08 14.73
N GLY A 85 -9.21 -27.00 15.54
CA GLY A 85 -9.92 -28.24 15.90
C GLY A 85 -9.78 -29.38 14.90
N GLU A 86 -9.32 -29.12 13.67
CA GLU A 86 -9.02 -30.17 12.70
C GLU A 86 -7.63 -30.78 12.91
N VAL A 87 -6.69 -29.99 13.42
CA VAL A 87 -5.32 -30.40 13.81
C VAL A 87 -5.05 -30.03 15.26
N LYS A 88 -4.04 -30.66 15.86
CA LYS A 88 -3.65 -30.43 17.28
C LYS A 88 -2.43 -29.54 17.42
N ILE A 89 -1.65 -29.38 16.37
CA ILE A 89 -0.48 -28.51 16.35
C ILE A 89 -0.87 -27.03 16.21
N PRO A 90 -0.05 -26.10 16.73
CA PRO A 90 -0.31 -24.67 16.65
C PRO A 90 -0.45 -24.18 15.21
N LEU A 91 -1.28 -23.14 15.04
CA LEU A 91 -1.54 -22.48 13.77
C LEU A 91 -1.01 -21.05 13.78
N ILE A 92 -0.32 -20.67 12.69
CA ILE A 92 0.13 -19.29 12.45
C ILE A 92 -0.73 -18.69 11.35
N THR A 93 -1.27 -17.50 11.59
CA THR A 93 -1.95 -16.72 10.55
C THR A 93 -1.08 -15.61 10.00
N THR A 94 -1.40 -15.11 8.81
CA THR A 94 -0.64 -14.10 8.08
C THR A 94 -1.54 -13.22 7.22
N ASN A 95 -0.95 -12.37 6.42
CA ASN A 95 -1.55 -11.41 5.48
C ASN A 95 -2.19 -10.19 6.14
N ARG A 96 -1.61 -9.02 5.85
CA ARG A 96 -2.10 -7.71 6.28
C ARG A 96 -2.22 -7.52 7.80
N ILE A 97 -1.37 -8.18 8.56
CA ILE A 97 -1.14 -7.89 9.98
C ILE A 97 0.09 -6.98 10.02
N ASN A 98 -0.07 -5.72 10.41
CA ASN A 98 0.98 -4.71 10.30
C ASN A 98 1.07 -3.74 11.51
N THR A 99 0.26 -3.97 12.54
CA THR A 99 0.37 -3.26 13.83
C THR A 99 0.23 -4.25 15.00
N PRO A 100 0.75 -3.93 16.19
CA PRO A 100 0.60 -4.77 17.39
C PRO A 100 -0.87 -4.97 17.77
N GLU A 101 -1.69 -3.94 17.67
CA GLU A 101 -3.11 -3.97 18.03
C GLU A 101 -3.87 -5.00 17.19
N ILE A 102 -3.59 -5.04 15.88
CA ILE A 102 -4.21 -6.05 14.98
C ILE A 102 -3.67 -7.46 15.31
N ALA A 103 -2.40 -7.59 15.63
CA ALA A 103 -1.83 -8.89 16.02
C ALA A 103 -2.49 -9.41 17.30
N GLU A 104 -2.59 -8.58 18.34
CA GLU A 104 -3.24 -8.93 19.60
C GLU A 104 -4.74 -9.21 19.44
N GLN A 105 -5.44 -8.42 18.62
CA GLN A 105 -6.85 -8.66 18.33
C GLN A 105 -7.07 -10.05 17.70
N VAL A 106 -6.25 -10.42 16.71
CA VAL A 106 -6.34 -11.72 16.03
C VAL A 106 -6.13 -12.89 17.01
N LEU A 107 -5.19 -12.75 17.94
CA LEU A 107 -4.93 -13.75 18.98
C LEU A 107 -6.08 -13.80 20.00
N ALA A 108 -6.58 -12.65 20.44
CA ALA A 108 -7.69 -12.56 21.39
C ALA A 108 -9.02 -13.11 20.81
N GLU A 109 -9.26 -12.90 19.50
CA GLU A 109 -10.40 -13.52 18.80
C GLU A 109 -10.26 -15.04 18.64
N GLY A 110 -9.08 -15.57 18.92
CA GLY A 110 -8.79 -16.99 18.79
C GLY A 110 -8.66 -17.47 17.34
N ASP A 111 -8.35 -16.59 16.41
CA ASP A 111 -8.20 -16.96 14.99
C ASP A 111 -6.96 -17.81 14.73
N ALA A 112 -5.92 -17.67 15.56
CA ALA A 112 -4.68 -18.44 15.48
C ALA A 112 -3.96 -18.45 16.83
N ASP A 113 -2.92 -19.29 16.96
CA ASP A 113 -2.07 -19.33 18.14
C ASP A 113 -0.89 -18.36 18.05
N MET A 114 -0.52 -18.00 16.82
CA MET A 114 0.57 -17.05 16.53
C MET A 114 0.25 -16.26 15.26
N VAL A 115 0.93 -15.12 15.09
CA VAL A 115 0.89 -14.32 13.86
C VAL A 115 2.26 -14.30 13.19
N SER A 116 2.29 -14.25 11.86
CA SER A 116 3.53 -14.04 11.11
C SER A 116 3.44 -12.80 10.22
N MET A 117 4.53 -12.05 10.20
CA MET A 117 4.69 -10.82 9.43
C MET A 117 6.03 -10.84 8.70
N ALA A 118 6.10 -10.30 7.49
CA ALA A 118 7.36 -10.14 6.76
C ALA A 118 7.66 -8.66 6.52
N ARG A 119 6.83 -7.98 5.72
CA ARG A 119 7.05 -6.57 5.37
C ARG A 119 6.97 -5.59 6.54
N PRO A 120 6.22 -5.82 7.62
CA PRO A 120 6.30 -4.98 8.82
C PRO A 120 7.72 -4.91 9.42
N PHE A 121 8.49 -6.00 9.39
CA PHE A 121 9.89 -6.01 9.85
C PHE A 121 10.86 -5.33 8.87
N LEU A 122 10.53 -5.24 7.58
CA LEU A 122 11.26 -4.40 6.65
C LEU A 122 11.00 -2.91 6.94
N ALA A 123 9.75 -2.57 7.26
CA ALA A 123 9.36 -1.20 7.59
C ALA A 123 9.96 -0.75 8.93
N ASP A 124 9.93 -1.63 9.93
CA ASP A 124 10.51 -1.37 11.26
C ASP A 124 11.12 -2.65 11.88
N PRO A 125 12.45 -2.79 11.89
CA PRO A 125 13.11 -3.97 12.49
C PRO A 125 12.89 -4.06 14.00
N GLU A 126 12.61 -2.93 14.68
CA GLU A 126 12.37 -2.86 16.13
C GLU A 126 10.88 -3.07 16.50
N PHE A 127 10.06 -3.50 15.54
CA PHE A 127 8.62 -3.65 15.74
C PHE A 127 8.26 -4.38 17.03
N VAL A 128 8.84 -5.56 17.26
CA VAL A 128 8.52 -6.39 18.46
C VAL A 128 9.01 -5.73 19.74
N ASN A 129 10.23 -5.16 19.72
CA ASN A 129 10.80 -4.48 20.88
C ASN A 129 9.98 -3.24 21.28
N LYS A 130 9.53 -2.46 20.30
CA LYS A 130 8.65 -1.31 20.52
C LYS A 130 7.28 -1.74 21.04
N ALA A 131 6.68 -2.78 20.45
CA ALA A 131 5.41 -3.32 20.90
C ALA A 131 5.48 -3.83 22.35
N ALA A 132 6.51 -4.62 22.70
CA ALA A 132 6.74 -5.13 24.06
C ALA A 132 6.96 -4.02 25.10
N ALA A 133 7.52 -2.89 24.66
CA ALA A 133 7.75 -1.72 25.53
C ALA A 133 6.55 -0.76 25.60
N GLY A 134 5.40 -1.09 24.97
CA GLY A 134 4.22 -0.21 24.90
C GLY A 134 4.40 1.04 24.05
N ARG A 135 5.34 1.03 23.09
CA ARG A 135 5.71 2.15 22.23
C ARG A 135 5.24 1.93 20.78
N SER A 136 3.99 1.49 20.60
CA SER A 136 3.43 1.21 19.27
C SER A 136 3.34 2.46 18.37
N ASP A 137 3.24 3.65 18.97
CA ASP A 137 3.27 4.95 18.30
C ASP A 137 4.62 5.29 17.64
N GLU A 138 5.71 4.66 18.06
CA GLU A 138 7.03 4.77 17.44
C GLU A 138 7.24 3.79 16.27
N ILE A 139 6.31 2.86 16.01
CA ILE A 139 6.45 1.89 14.93
C ILE A 139 6.23 2.54 13.58
N ASN A 140 7.21 2.37 12.67
CA ASN A 140 7.06 2.73 11.26
C ASN A 140 6.25 1.65 10.54
N THR A 141 4.94 1.86 10.41
CA THR A 141 4.01 0.86 9.93
C THR A 141 4.18 0.57 8.43
N CYS A 142 4.20 -0.71 8.06
CA CYS A 142 4.14 -1.12 6.65
C CYS A 142 2.82 -0.72 6.00
N ILE A 143 2.87 0.13 4.98
CA ILE A 143 1.69 0.64 4.27
C ILE A 143 1.17 -0.26 3.14
N GLY A 144 1.70 -1.46 2.98
CA GLY A 144 1.23 -2.43 1.97
C GLY A 144 1.47 -2.02 0.50
N CYS A 145 2.36 -1.07 0.23
CA CYS A 145 2.57 -0.49 -1.10
C CYS A 145 3.26 -1.41 -2.11
N ASN A 146 4.00 -2.42 -1.66
CA ASN A 146 4.78 -3.38 -2.45
C ASN A 146 5.93 -2.79 -3.29
N GLN A 147 6.18 -1.48 -3.29
CA GLN A 147 7.04 -0.80 -4.27
C GLN A 147 8.52 -1.15 -4.14
N ALA A 148 9.16 -0.84 -3.00
CA ALA A 148 10.59 -1.07 -2.83
C ALA A 148 10.93 -2.48 -2.32
N CYS A 149 9.94 -3.28 -1.96
CA CYS A 149 10.11 -4.69 -1.61
C CYS A 149 9.79 -5.59 -2.81
N LEU A 150 8.51 -5.91 -3.06
CA LEU A 150 8.11 -6.88 -4.07
C LEU A 150 8.42 -6.42 -5.51
N ASP A 151 8.13 -5.15 -5.86
CA ASP A 151 8.43 -4.66 -7.22
C ASP A 151 9.94 -4.67 -7.51
N HIS A 152 10.78 -4.38 -6.48
CA HIS A 152 12.23 -4.52 -6.62
C HIS A 152 12.63 -5.97 -6.83
N THR A 153 12.16 -6.89 -5.97
CA THR A 153 12.47 -8.33 -6.07
C THR A 153 12.08 -8.89 -7.44
N PHE A 154 10.85 -8.66 -7.90
CA PHE A 154 10.39 -9.10 -9.22
C PHE A 154 11.01 -8.30 -10.38
N GLY A 155 11.65 -7.18 -10.08
CA GLY A 155 12.43 -6.38 -11.02
C GLY A 155 13.91 -6.75 -11.08
N GLY A 156 14.36 -7.77 -10.31
CA GLY A 156 15.77 -8.17 -10.22
C GLY A 156 16.64 -7.10 -9.51
N LYS A 157 16.04 -6.28 -8.64
CA LYS A 157 16.74 -5.25 -7.85
C LYS A 157 16.86 -5.71 -6.40
N LEU A 158 17.82 -5.14 -5.68
CA LEU A 158 17.94 -5.32 -4.24
C LEU A 158 16.64 -4.86 -3.56
N THR A 159 16.10 -5.72 -2.71
CA THR A 159 14.91 -5.42 -1.90
C THR A 159 15.23 -4.30 -0.90
N SER A 160 14.26 -3.41 -0.67
CA SER A 160 14.27 -2.38 0.36
C SER A 160 12.84 -2.10 0.83
N CYS A 161 12.60 -1.00 1.51
CA CYS A 161 11.27 -0.58 1.92
C CYS A 161 11.04 0.89 1.60
N LEU A 162 9.87 1.25 1.05
CA LEU A 162 9.54 2.63 0.69
C LEU A 162 9.54 3.56 1.91
N VAL A 163 9.06 3.08 3.06
CA VAL A 163 9.00 3.87 4.30
C VAL A 163 10.25 3.70 5.18
N ASN A 164 11.15 2.77 4.86
CA ASN A 164 12.40 2.55 5.56
C ASN A 164 13.54 2.28 4.56
N PRO A 165 14.25 3.31 4.08
CA PRO A 165 15.33 3.12 3.10
C PRO A 165 16.51 2.32 3.63
N ARG A 166 16.65 2.13 4.96
CA ARG A 166 17.69 1.30 5.56
C ARG A 166 17.43 -0.21 5.39
N ALA A 167 16.18 -0.62 5.13
CA ALA A 167 15.87 -2.03 4.95
C ALA A 167 16.73 -2.64 3.83
N CYS A 168 17.46 -3.71 4.17
CA CYS A 168 18.47 -4.38 3.33
C CYS A 168 19.71 -3.51 2.99
N HIS A 169 19.88 -2.35 3.68
CA HIS A 169 21.05 -1.46 3.59
C HIS A 169 21.61 -1.12 5.00
N GLU A 170 21.38 -1.97 5.98
CA GLU A 170 21.72 -1.72 7.40
C GLU A 170 23.22 -1.58 7.63
N THR A 171 24.06 -2.15 6.75
CA THR A 171 25.52 -2.02 6.81
C THR A 171 26.04 -0.78 6.10
N GLU A 172 25.25 -0.10 5.30
CA GLU A 172 25.64 1.05 4.48
C GLU A 172 25.04 2.36 5.01
N LEU A 173 23.74 2.36 5.31
CA LEU A 173 22.98 3.54 5.74
C LEU A 173 22.90 3.63 7.27
N ASN A 174 24.06 3.78 7.93
CA ASN A 174 24.11 3.94 9.37
C ASN A 174 23.98 5.41 9.77
N TYR A 175 23.10 5.70 10.74
CA TYR A 175 22.90 7.04 11.28
C TYR A 175 23.93 7.33 12.37
N ILE A 176 25.20 7.45 11.96
CA ILE A 176 26.32 7.73 12.87
C ILE A 176 26.17 9.16 13.39
N ALA A 177 26.29 9.31 14.72
CA ALA A 177 26.28 10.62 15.37
C ALA A 177 27.38 11.54 14.80
N THR A 178 27.04 12.80 14.55
CA THR A 178 28.01 13.77 14.03
C THR A 178 28.97 14.24 15.11
N THR A 179 30.20 14.51 14.73
CA THR A 179 31.19 15.21 15.57
C THR A 179 31.17 16.73 15.33
N GLN A 180 30.50 17.18 14.28
CA GLN A 180 30.33 18.59 13.90
C GLN A 180 28.85 18.93 13.75
N VAL A 181 28.27 19.47 14.81
CA VAL A 181 26.88 19.88 14.82
C VAL A 181 26.68 21.05 13.86
N LYS A 182 25.74 20.91 12.93
CA LYS A 182 25.31 21.95 12.02
C LYS A 182 23.89 22.40 12.34
N LYS A 183 23.59 23.66 12.02
CA LYS A 183 22.27 24.21 12.02
C LYS A 183 21.66 24.05 10.61
N ILE A 184 20.71 23.16 10.46
CA ILE A 184 20.16 22.76 9.16
C ILE A 184 18.71 23.27 9.02
N ALA A 185 18.44 23.97 7.91
CA ALA A 185 17.08 24.27 7.49
C ALA A 185 16.57 23.20 6.52
N VAL A 186 15.38 22.69 6.74
CA VAL A 186 14.66 21.84 5.78
C VAL A 186 13.40 22.57 5.34
N VAL A 187 13.22 22.77 4.03
CA VAL A 187 12.07 23.50 3.48
C VAL A 187 11.13 22.54 2.76
N GLY A 188 9.96 22.33 3.35
CA GLY A 188 8.92 21.39 2.91
C GLY A 188 8.80 20.18 3.84
N ALA A 189 7.65 20.03 4.49
CA ALA A 189 7.31 18.94 5.40
C ALA A 189 6.54 17.80 4.72
N GLY A 190 6.81 17.54 3.42
CA GLY A 190 6.42 16.33 2.73
C GLY A 190 7.34 15.16 3.10
N PRO A 191 7.12 13.94 2.57
CA PRO A 191 7.88 12.73 2.94
C PRO A 191 9.40 12.89 2.86
N ALA A 192 9.90 13.59 1.85
CA ALA A 192 11.33 13.83 1.67
C ALA A 192 11.91 14.73 2.78
N GLY A 193 11.22 15.83 3.10
CA GLY A 193 11.66 16.75 4.15
C GLY A 193 11.52 16.15 5.54
N LEU A 194 10.46 15.41 5.81
CA LEU A 194 10.25 14.68 7.07
C LEU A 194 11.37 13.68 7.32
N SER A 195 11.71 12.88 6.31
CA SER A 195 12.81 11.91 6.39
C SER A 195 14.16 12.63 6.59
N ALA A 196 14.45 13.67 5.81
CA ALA A 196 15.71 14.41 5.94
C ALA A 196 15.85 15.07 7.31
N ALA A 197 14.81 15.75 7.79
CA ALA A 197 14.83 16.44 9.08
C ALA A 197 15.04 15.48 10.25
N THR A 198 14.29 14.39 10.31
CA THR A 198 14.38 13.42 11.41
C THR A 198 15.71 12.69 11.41
N VAL A 199 16.24 12.30 10.25
CA VAL A 199 17.56 11.64 10.15
C VAL A 199 18.68 12.59 10.52
N ALA A 200 18.64 13.85 10.09
CA ALA A 200 19.64 14.85 10.46
C ALA A 200 19.63 15.09 11.99
N ALA A 201 18.46 15.19 12.60
CA ALA A 201 18.30 15.35 14.06
C ALA A 201 18.80 14.12 14.82
N GLU A 202 18.47 12.89 14.39
CA GLU A 202 18.98 11.63 14.98
C GLU A 202 20.50 11.55 14.92
N ARG A 203 21.12 12.16 13.91
CA ARG A 203 22.58 12.26 13.82
C ARG A 203 23.19 13.36 14.68
N GLY A 204 22.38 14.15 15.38
CA GLY A 204 22.82 15.17 16.34
C GLY A 204 22.94 16.58 15.76
N HIS A 205 22.38 16.86 14.59
CA HIS A 205 22.31 18.23 14.06
C HIS A 205 21.12 19.02 14.68
N SER A 206 21.24 20.36 14.73
CA SER A 206 20.13 21.26 15.07
C SER A 206 19.29 21.50 13.82
N VAL A 207 18.05 21.04 13.80
CA VAL A 207 17.20 21.05 12.59
C VAL A 207 15.96 21.88 12.79
N THR A 208 15.71 22.82 11.86
CA THR A 208 14.44 23.53 11.71
C THR A 208 13.75 23.10 10.42
N LEU A 209 12.51 22.60 10.54
CA LEU A 209 11.69 22.17 9.41
C LEU A 209 10.57 23.17 9.15
N PHE A 210 10.55 23.75 7.96
CA PHE A 210 9.55 24.75 7.55
C PHE A 210 8.55 24.17 6.56
N ASP A 211 7.27 24.53 6.72
CA ASP A 211 6.26 24.32 5.68
C ASP A 211 5.25 25.46 5.65
N SER A 212 4.80 25.83 4.48
CA SER A 212 3.74 26.84 4.29
C SER A 212 2.34 26.31 4.62
N ALA A 213 2.17 24.99 4.69
CA ALA A 213 0.91 24.35 5.08
C ALA A 213 0.72 24.33 6.61
N ALA A 214 -0.53 24.12 7.03
CA ALA A 214 -0.91 24.02 8.44
C ALA A 214 -0.63 22.62 9.04
N GLU A 215 -0.27 21.62 8.20
CA GLU A 215 0.00 20.26 8.63
C GLU A 215 1.17 19.65 7.85
N ILE A 216 1.85 18.69 8.44
CA ILE A 216 2.89 17.89 7.77
C ILE A 216 2.27 16.93 6.76
N GLY A 217 3.06 16.44 5.80
CA GLY A 217 2.68 15.35 4.90
C GLY A 217 2.68 15.71 3.42
N GLY A 218 2.52 16.99 3.05
CA GLY A 218 2.53 17.42 1.64
C GLY A 218 1.58 16.59 0.78
N GLN A 219 2.08 15.95 -0.29
CA GLN A 219 1.26 15.13 -1.20
C GLN A 219 0.68 13.85 -0.55
N PHE A 220 1.20 13.37 0.57
CA PHE A 220 0.60 12.27 1.33
C PHE A 220 -0.78 12.63 1.88
N ASN A 221 -1.03 13.92 2.19
CA ASN A 221 -2.35 14.39 2.61
C ASN A 221 -3.40 14.30 1.50
N VAL A 222 -2.97 14.25 0.26
CA VAL A 222 -3.84 14.00 -0.90
C VAL A 222 -3.99 12.49 -1.13
N ALA A 223 -2.88 11.78 -1.18
CA ALA A 223 -2.85 10.33 -1.46
C ALA A 223 -3.63 9.51 -0.42
N LYS A 224 -3.54 9.84 0.87
CA LYS A 224 -4.27 9.15 1.96
C LYS A 224 -5.79 9.20 1.84
N ARG A 225 -6.34 10.11 1.00
CA ARG A 225 -7.78 10.25 0.76
C ARG A 225 -8.31 9.32 -0.33
N VAL A 226 -7.41 8.72 -1.09
CA VAL A 226 -7.79 7.79 -2.15
C VAL A 226 -8.20 6.46 -1.52
N PRO A 227 -9.41 5.94 -1.83
CA PRO A 227 -9.88 4.67 -1.30
C PRO A 227 -8.87 3.54 -1.55
N GLY A 228 -8.57 2.77 -0.52
CA GLY A 228 -7.54 1.74 -0.53
C GLY A 228 -6.12 2.25 -0.20
N LYS A 229 -5.96 3.51 0.22
CA LYS A 229 -4.68 4.10 0.67
C LYS A 229 -4.73 4.62 2.11
N GLU A 230 -5.67 4.19 2.90
CA GLU A 230 -5.87 4.62 4.28
C GLU A 230 -4.64 4.33 5.16
N GLU A 231 -3.86 3.31 4.83
CA GLU A 231 -2.58 3.03 5.51
C GLU A 231 -1.58 4.20 5.49
N PHE A 232 -1.75 5.16 4.58
CA PHE A 232 -0.87 6.33 4.50
C PHE A 232 -1.04 7.28 5.69
N PHE A 233 -2.13 7.20 6.43
CA PHE A 233 -2.27 7.88 7.72
C PHE A 233 -1.20 7.45 8.73
N GLU A 234 -0.80 6.18 8.70
CA GLU A 234 0.23 5.64 9.60
C GLU A 234 1.60 6.27 9.37
N THR A 235 1.96 6.55 8.11
CA THR A 235 3.23 7.25 7.81
C THR A 235 3.25 8.64 8.44
N LEU A 236 2.12 9.36 8.40
CA LEU A 236 2.03 10.71 8.99
C LEU A 236 2.01 10.64 10.52
N ARG A 237 1.32 9.66 11.11
CA ARG A 237 1.37 9.38 12.55
C ARG A 237 2.81 9.16 13.00
N TYR A 238 3.53 8.26 12.35
CA TYR A 238 4.93 7.95 12.64
C TYR A 238 5.82 9.20 12.59
N PHE A 239 5.76 9.97 11.50
CA PHE A 239 6.60 11.16 11.37
C PHE A 239 6.23 12.26 12.37
N LYS A 240 4.95 12.43 12.70
CA LYS A 240 4.53 13.39 13.74
C LYS A 240 5.22 13.07 15.07
N HIS A 241 5.12 11.84 15.52
CA HIS A 241 5.78 11.39 16.75
C HIS A 241 7.32 11.47 16.65
N LYS A 242 7.87 11.10 15.51
CA LYS A 242 9.32 11.12 15.29
C LYS A 242 9.91 12.54 15.30
N LEU A 243 9.21 13.54 14.79
CA LEU A 243 9.62 14.94 14.89
C LEU A 243 9.71 15.39 16.37
N GLU A 244 8.73 15.01 17.18
CA GLU A 244 8.69 15.33 18.61
C GLU A 244 9.86 14.67 19.36
N THR A 245 10.06 13.36 19.15
CA THR A 245 11.10 12.58 19.83
C THR A 245 12.53 12.91 19.41
N THR A 246 12.72 13.40 18.18
CA THR A 246 14.03 13.83 17.66
C THR A 246 14.35 15.30 17.94
N GLY A 247 13.39 16.07 18.44
CA GLY A 247 13.56 17.48 18.79
C GLY A 247 13.72 18.41 17.59
N VAL A 248 13.14 18.08 16.45
CA VAL A 248 13.09 18.97 15.28
C VAL A 248 12.20 20.19 15.56
N ASP A 249 12.72 21.40 15.35
CA ASP A 249 11.97 22.64 15.42
C ASP A 249 11.03 22.77 14.22
N LEU A 250 9.76 22.36 14.38
CA LEU A 250 8.75 22.33 13.32
C LEU A 250 8.02 23.70 13.23
N ARG A 251 8.11 24.35 12.07
CA ARG A 251 7.47 25.65 11.78
C ARG A 251 6.48 25.52 10.63
N LEU A 252 5.26 25.19 10.92
CA LEU A 252 4.12 25.18 9.99
C LEU A 252 3.58 26.60 9.76
N ASN A 253 2.72 26.76 8.73
CA ASN A 253 2.17 28.05 8.29
C ASN A 253 3.29 29.09 8.00
N THR A 254 4.48 28.64 7.63
CA THR A 254 5.67 29.47 7.48
C THR A 254 6.26 29.29 6.08
N ARG A 255 6.04 30.29 5.23
CA ARG A 255 6.67 30.36 3.92
C ARG A 255 7.99 31.13 4.04
N VAL A 256 9.10 30.44 3.89
CA VAL A 256 10.44 31.05 3.95
C VAL A 256 10.92 31.52 2.60
N SER A 257 11.59 32.68 2.58
CA SER A 257 12.34 33.20 1.42
C SER A 257 13.83 32.91 1.53
N VAL A 258 14.58 33.19 0.49
CA VAL A 258 16.05 33.12 0.51
C VAL A 258 16.62 34.06 1.57
N ALA A 259 16.04 35.27 1.71
CA ALA A 259 16.50 36.24 2.70
C ALA A 259 16.29 35.73 4.14
N ASP A 260 15.17 35.07 4.43
CA ASP A 260 14.90 34.47 5.74
C ASP A 260 15.91 33.36 6.07
N LEU A 261 16.23 32.51 5.10
CA LEU A 261 17.21 31.45 5.27
C LEU A 261 18.61 31.96 5.51
N LEU A 262 19.03 32.99 4.78
CA LEU A 262 20.33 33.68 4.98
C LEU A 262 20.39 34.36 6.35
N ALA A 263 19.35 35.08 6.75
CA ALA A 263 19.26 35.75 8.05
C ALA A 263 19.19 34.72 9.20
N GLY A 264 18.69 33.53 8.93
CA GLY A 264 18.59 32.46 9.92
C GLY A 264 19.90 31.85 10.35
N GLY A 265 21.02 32.12 9.63
CA GLY A 265 22.34 31.59 9.98
C GLY A 265 22.41 30.06 9.96
N PHE A 266 21.78 29.43 8.97
CA PHE A 266 21.88 28.01 8.72
C PHE A 266 23.18 27.66 7.98
N ASP A 267 23.81 26.55 8.41
CA ASP A 267 25.02 26.04 7.73
C ASP A 267 24.67 25.35 6.43
N ASP A 268 23.55 24.62 6.40
CA ASP A 268 23.03 23.92 5.21
C ASP A 268 21.51 24.10 5.07
N VAL A 269 21.04 24.09 3.81
CA VAL A 269 19.62 24.16 3.48
C VAL A 269 19.24 22.97 2.60
N ILE A 270 18.24 22.20 3.00
CA ILE A 270 17.67 21.10 2.24
C ILE A 270 16.32 21.54 1.64
N LEU A 271 16.23 21.61 0.32
CA LEU A 271 15.01 21.95 -0.39
C LEU A 271 14.19 20.67 -0.71
N ALA A 272 13.05 20.53 -0.07
CA ALA A 272 12.11 19.40 -0.21
C ALA A 272 10.69 19.89 -0.55
N THR A 273 10.60 20.93 -1.39
CA THR A 273 9.36 21.69 -1.67
C THR A 273 8.33 20.95 -2.52
N GLY A 274 8.65 19.74 -2.99
CA GLY A 274 7.74 18.88 -3.73
C GLY A 274 7.49 19.35 -5.18
N ILE A 275 6.29 19.07 -5.67
CA ILE A 275 5.88 19.36 -7.05
C ILE A 275 4.57 20.16 -7.09
N ALA A 276 4.38 20.91 -8.18
CA ALA A 276 3.10 21.51 -8.55
C ALA A 276 2.45 20.72 -9.71
N PRO A 277 1.11 20.67 -9.79
CA PRO A 277 0.42 20.09 -10.94
C PRO A 277 0.85 20.80 -12.24
N ARG A 278 1.15 20.02 -13.28
CA ARG A 278 1.44 20.58 -14.59
C ARG A 278 0.16 20.83 -15.36
N THR A 279 -0.03 22.01 -15.91
CA THR A 279 -1.08 22.31 -16.88
C THR A 279 -0.63 21.83 -18.27
N PRO A 280 -1.39 20.92 -18.94
CA PRO A 280 -1.07 20.50 -20.28
C PRO A 280 -1.34 21.64 -21.30
N ASP A 281 -0.58 21.64 -22.38
CA ASP A 281 -0.81 22.56 -23.50
C ASP A 281 -1.92 21.97 -24.41
N ILE A 282 -3.17 22.35 -24.11
CA ILE A 282 -4.37 21.96 -24.84
C ILE A 282 -5.22 23.21 -25.02
N PRO A 283 -5.62 23.59 -26.26
CA PRO A 283 -6.49 24.74 -26.49
C PRO A 283 -7.77 24.65 -25.63
N GLY A 284 -8.07 25.70 -24.87
CA GLY A 284 -9.22 25.74 -23.95
C GLY A 284 -8.98 25.12 -22.57
N VAL A 285 -7.73 24.83 -22.19
CA VAL A 285 -7.39 24.26 -20.87
C VAL A 285 -7.73 25.18 -19.70
N GLU A 286 -7.89 26.49 -19.96
CA GLU A 286 -8.33 27.50 -19.00
C GLU A 286 -9.83 27.47 -18.70
N SER A 287 -10.59 26.64 -19.40
CA SER A 287 -12.03 26.47 -19.15
C SER A 287 -12.32 26.11 -17.70
N PRO A 288 -13.38 26.67 -17.09
CA PRO A 288 -13.79 26.32 -15.72
C PRO A 288 -14.22 24.84 -15.58
N LYS A 289 -14.41 24.11 -16.69
CA LYS A 289 -14.61 22.65 -16.70
C LYS A 289 -13.34 21.86 -16.37
N VAL A 290 -12.17 22.49 -16.47
CA VAL A 290 -10.87 21.85 -16.19
C VAL A 290 -10.49 22.06 -14.73
N ILE A 291 -10.29 20.96 -14.04
CA ILE A 291 -9.82 20.96 -12.65
C ILE A 291 -8.56 20.11 -12.52
N ASN A 292 -7.63 20.50 -11.69
CA ASN A 292 -6.47 19.68 -11.40
C ASN A 292 -6.78 18.59 -10.35
N TYR A 293 -5.89 17.62 -10.20
CA TYR A 293 -6.11 16.47 -9.31
C TYR A 293 -6.19 16.88 -7.82
N LEU A 294 -5.52 17.95 -7.41
CA LEU A 294 -5.58 18.44 -6.03
C LEU A 294 -6.98 18.95 -5.71
N ASP A 295 -7.58 19.75 -6.62
CA ASP A 295 -8.90 20.30 -6.42
C ASP A 295 -9.97 19.23 -6.48
N ALA A 296 -9.77 18.19 -7.31
CA ALA A 296 -10.67 17.04 -7.37
C ALA A 296 -10.63 16.20 -6.07
N ILE A 297 -9.44 15.79 -5.61
CA ILE A 297 -9.31 14.91 -4.43
C ILE A 297 -9.57 15.67 -3.12
N LEU A 298 -9.17 16.95 -3.03
CA LEU A 298 -9.44 17.79 -1.87
C LEU A 298 -10.87 18.36 -1.87
N GLN A 299 -11.66 18.02 -2.89
CA GLN A 299 -13.06 18.44 -3.06
C GLN A 299 -13.27 19.97 -3.03
N ARG A 300 -12.30 20.71 -3.57
CA ARG A 300 -12.37 22.18 -3.66
C ARG A 300 -13.32 22.64 -4.76
N ASN A 301 -13.40 21.85 -5.84
CA ASN A 301 -14.28 22.09 -6.97
C ASN A 301 -15.19 20.90 -7.20
N PRO A 302 -16.45 21.11 -7.62
CA PRO A 302 -17.38 20.04 -7.94
C PRO A 302 -16.90 19.24 -9.16
N VAL A 303 -17.01 17.92 -9.09
CA VAL A 303 -16.68 17.00 -10.18
C VAL A 303 -17.98 16.60 -10.89
N GLY A 304 -18.03 16.75 -12.22
CA GLY A 304 -19.20 16.41 -13.03
C GLY A 304 -19.54 14.90 -13.05
N LYS A 305 -20.65 14.54 -13.67
CA LYS A 305 -21.08 13.13 -13.79
C LYS A 305 -20.29 12.34 -14.82
N THR A 306 -19.83 13.01 -15.90
CA THR A 306 -18.98 12.44 -16.96
C THR A 306 -17.64 13.17 -16.92
N VAL A 307 -16.54 12.42 -16.77
CA VAL A 307 -15.20 12.98 -16.52
C VAL A 307 -14.17 12.35 -17.44
N ALA A 308 -13.38 13.17 -18.10
CA ALA A 308 -12.16 12.77 -18.80
C ALA A 308 -10.94 13.06 -17.89
N VAL A 309 -10.20 12.02 -17.54
CA VAL A 309 -8.94 12.13 -16.77
C VAL A 309 -7.77 12.09 -17.75
N ILE A 310 -7.06 13.22 -17.88
CA ILE A 310 -5.94 13.36 -18.81
C ILE A 310 -4.64 12.89 -18.15
N GLY A 311 -4.11 11.77 -18.63
CA GLY A 311 -2.90 11.16 -18.13
C GLY A 311 -3.16 9.93 -17.25
N ALA A 312 -2.70 8.76 -17.71
CA ALA A 312 -2.90 7.48 -17.06
C ALA A 312 -1.63 6.98 -16.33
N GLY A 313 -0.96 7.88 -15.64
CA GLY A 313 0.06 7.54 -14.64
C GLY A 313 -0.59 7.24 -13.27
N GLY A 314 0.22 7.06 -12.22
CA GLY A 314 -0.28 6.77 -10.87
C GLY A 314 -1.35 7.75 -10.38
N ILE A 315 -1.14 9.05 -10.57
CA ILE A 315 -2.11 10.09 -10.18
C ILE A 315 -3.42 9.95 -10.96
N GLY A 316 -3.38 9.66 -12.27
CA GLY A 316 -4.59 9.46 -13.07
C GLY A 316 -5.42 8.27 -12.61
N PHE A 317 -4.76 7.18 -12.21
CA PHE A 317 -5.42 6.03 -11.57
C PHE A 317 -6.03 6.39 -10.22
N ASP A 318 -5.30 7.12 -9.38
CA ASP A 318 -5.77 7.57 -8.07
C ASP A 318 -7.00 8.47 -8.17
N VAL A 319 -6.96 9.45 -9.07
CA VAL A 319 -8.10 10.33 -9.34
C VAL A 319 -9.30 9.52 -9.83
N SER A 320 -9.09 8.62 -10.79
CA SER A 320 -10.17 7.77 -11.32
C SER A 320 -10.79 6.90 -10.23
N GLU A 321 -9.97 6.31 -9.34
CA GLU A 321 -10.44 5.55 -8.20
C GLU A 321 -11.28 6.43 -7.25
N PHE A 322 -10.74 7.61 -6.89
CA PHE A 322 -11.39 8.54 -5.97
C PHE A 322 -12.74 9.03 -6.48
N ILE A 323 -12.81 9.50 -7.74
CA ILE A 323 -14.05 10.08 -8.28
C ILE A 323 -15.12 9.05 -8.65
N THR A 324 -14.75 7.77 -8.83
CA THR A 324 -15.69 6.67 -9.08
C THR A 324 -16.19 6.02 -7.79
N HIS A 325 -15.51 6.26 -6.65
CA HIS A 325 -15.85 5.64 -5.38
C HIS A 325 -17.15 6.21 -4.79
N GLN A 326 -17.90 5.34 -4.10
CA GLN A 326 -19.06 5.66 -3.27
C GLN A 326 -19.01 4.89 -1.97
N GLY A 327 -19.45 5.52 -0.89
CA GLY A 327 -19.54 4.90 0.41
C GLY A 327 -18.20 4.74 1.13
N GLU A 328 -18.13 3.80 2.04
CA GLU A 328 -16.93 3.46 2.78
C GLU A 328 -15.97 2.63 1.92
N SER A 329 -14.67 2.79 2.14
CA SER A 329 -13.66 2.03 1.43
C SER A 329 -13.68 0.56 1.84
N THR A 330 -13.73 -0.35 0.87
CA THR A 330 -13.69 -1.80 1.11
C THR A 330 -12.37 -2.26 1.75
N SER A 331 -11.32 -1.43 1.70
CA SER A 331 -10.06 -1.69 2.42
C SER A 331 -10.17 -1.60 3.94
N LEU A 332 -11.28 -1.06 4.46
CA LEU A 332 -11.58 -0.97 5.89
C LEU A 332 -12.54 -2.05 6.38
N ASP A 333 -13.18 -2.78 5.45
CA ASP A 333 -14.15 -3.82 5.78
C ASP A 333 -13.81 -5.13 5.06
N ARG A 334 -13.56 -6.17 5.84
CA ARG A 334 -13.17 -7.51 5.38
C ARG A 334 -14.24 -8.17 4.51
N GLU A 335 -15.51 -8.11 4.94
CA GLU A 335 -16.60 -8.74 4.19
C GLU A 335 -16.94 -7.98 2.91
N ALA A 336 -16.95 -6.66 2.96
CA ALA A 336 -17.13 -5.82 1.78
C ALA A 336 -16.03 -6.07 0.74
N PHE A 337 -14.78 -6.20 1.17
CA PHE A 337 -13.65 -6.57 0.32
C PHE A 337 -13.83 -7.94 -0.32
N TRP A 338 -14.22 -8.96 0.46
CA TRP A 338 -14.43 -10.31 -0.07
C TRP A 338 -15.55 -10.33 -1.11
N LYS A 339 -16.67 -9.64 -0.86
CA LYS A 339 -17.78 -9.50 -1.82
C LYS A 339 -17.36 -8.75 -3.09
N GLU A 340 -16.62 -7.64 -2.93
CA GLU A 340 -16.10 -6.86 -4.07
C GLU A 340 -15.26 -7.72 -5.01
N TRP A 341 -14.42 -8.62 -4.47
CA TRP A 341 -13.50 -9.44 -5.24
C TRP A 341 -14.01 -10.85 -5.55
N GLY A 342 -15.23 -11.21 -5.14
CA GLY A 342 -15.82 -12.52 -5.41
C GLY A 342 -15.17 -13.67 -4.64
N ILE A 343 -14.83 -13.42 -3.37
CA ILE A 343 -14.37 -14.45 -2.44
C ILE A 343 -15.57 -15.00 -1.67
N ASP A 344 -15.69 -16.31 -1.56
CA ASP A 344 -16.73 -16.95 -0.74
C ASP A 344 -16.52 -16.65 0.76
N THR A 345 -17.43 -15.90 1.35
CA THR A 345 -17.38 -15.52 2.77
C THR A 345 -17.50 -16.69 3.73
N HIS A 346 -18.03 -17.82 3.27
CA HIS A 346 -18.21 -19.06 4.06
C HIS A 346 -17.07 -20.05 3.83
N LEU A 347 -16.16 -19.81 2.86
CA LEU A 347 -15.04 -20.69 2.51
C LEU A 347 -15.48 -22.12 2.14
N ASN A 348 -16.60 -22.28 1.44
CA ASN A 348 -17.13 -23.57 0.97
C ASN A 348 -16.84 -23.79 -0.53
N ALA A 349 -16.74 -22.70 -1.29
CA ALA A 349 -16.43 -22.77 -2.72
C ALA A 349 -15.00 -23.29 -2.94
N ARG A 350 -14.83 -24.18 -3.94
CA ARG A 350 -13.51 -24.68 -4.35
C ARG A 350 -12.58 -23.51 -4.71
N GLY A 351 -11.36 -23.52 -4.18
CA GLY A 351 -10.41 -22.42 -4.32
C GLY A 351 -10.87 -21.11 -3.68
N GLY A 352 -12.01 -21.09 -3.00
CA GLY A 352 -12.63 -19.89 -2.41
C GLY A 352 -13.35 -18.99 -3.41
N VAL A 353 -13.45 -19.37 -4.69
CA VAL A 353 -13.98 -18.51 -5.76
C VAL A 353 -14.92 -19.19 -6.74
N ALA A 354 -14.95 -20.54 -6.79
CA ALA A 354 -15.74 -21.26 -7.77
C ALA A 354 -17.25 -20.95 -7.64
N GLY A 355 -17.84 -20.41 -8.72
CA GLY A 355 -19.25 -20.01 -8.76
C GLY A 355 -19.61 -18.72 -8.00
N VAL A 356 -18.62 -18.03 -7.41
CA VAL A 356 -18.83 -16.76 -6.69
C VAL A 356 -18.68 -15.59 -7.64
N GLN A 357 -19.69 -14.71 -7.69
CA GLN A 357 -19.65 -13.50 -8.50
C GLN A 357 -19.10 -12.32 -7.69
N ALA A 358 -18.12 -11.60 -8.26
CA ALA A 358 -17.66 -10.34 -7.72
C ALA A 358 -18.80 -9.30 -7.72
N GLN A 359 -18.91 -8.54 -6.63
CA GLN A 359 -19.94 -7.52 -6.43
C GLN A 359 -19.29 -6.15 -6.17
N PRO A 360 -18.65 -5.54 -7.19
CA PRO A 360 -18.04 -4.23 -7.02
C PRO A 360 -19.12 -3.17 -6.82
N HIS A 361 -18.82 -2.15 -6.03
CA HIS A 361 -19.69 -0.99 -5.88
C HIS A 361 -19.91 -0.29 -7.22
N ALA A 362 -21.13 0.18 -7.47
CA ALA A 362 -21.43 0.98 -8.64
C ALA A 362 -20.58 2.26 -8.68
N ALA A 363 -20.15 2.66 -9.85
CA ALA A 363 -19.38 3.89 -10.00
C ALA A 363 -20.26 5.14 -9.77
N ALA A 364 -19.74 6.10 -9.02
CA ALA A 364 -20.40 7.41 -8.83
C ALA A 364 -20.50 8.22 -10.11
N ARG A 365 -19.60 7.97 -11.07
CA ARG A 365 -19.42 8.74 -12.29
C ARG A 365 -18.98 7.87 -13.45
N GLN A 366 -19.32 8.31 -14.66
CA GLN A 366 -18.72 7.78 -15.88
C GLN A 366 -17.33 8.42 -16.05
N VAL A 367 -16.29 7.61 -16.17
CA VAL A 367 -14.91 8.09 -16.25
C VAL A 367 -14.20 7.51 -17.46
N PHE A 368 -13.51 8.39 -18.18
CA PHE A 368 -12.61 8.07 -19.29
C PHE A 368 -11.17 8.38 -18.83
N LEU A 369 -10.33 7.36 -18.68
CA LEU A 369 -8.91 7.52 -18.33
C LEU A 369 -8.08 7.46 -19.61
N LEU A 370 -7.43 8.58 -19.95
CA LEU A 370 -6.86 8.82 -21.27
C LEU A 370 -5.32 8.87 -21.22
N GLN A 371 -4.66 8.24 -22.20
CA GLN A 371 -3.22 8.39 -22.39
C GLN A 371 -2.83 8.55 -23.86
N ARG A 372 -1.78 9.35 -24.12
CA ARG A 372 -1.21 9.53 -25.46
C ARG A 372 -0.40 8.32 -25.95
N LYS A 373 0.25 7.61 -25.04
CA LYS A 373 1.07 6.44 -25.38
C LYS A 373 0.23 5.35 -26.02
N LYS A 374 0.82 4.61 -26.97
CA LYS A 374 0.18 3.46 -27.65
C LYS A 374 0.16 2.19 -26.79
N THR A 375 0.95 2.14 -25.70
CA THR A 375 0.99 1.01 -24.77
C THR A 375 -0.31 0.86 -24.01
N LYS A 376 -0.52 -0.30 -23.39
CA LYS A 376 -1.66 -0.56 -22.50
C LYS A 376 -1.73 0.50 -21.41
N VAL A 377 -2.94 1.01 -21.13
CA VAL A 377 -3.17 1.97 -20.04
C VAL A 377 -2.71 1.35 -18.70
N GLY A 378 -1.89 2.09 -17.96
CA GLY A 378 -1.28 1.64 -16.72
C GLY A 378 -0.12 0.66 -16.86
N ASP A 379 0.49 0.55 -18.04
CA ASP A 379 1.67 -0.30 -18.27
C ASP A 379 2.90 0.14 -17.45
N GLY A 380 2.99 1.43 -17.12
CA GLY A 380 4.06 1.99 -16.27
C GLY A 380 3.79 1.92 -14.75
N LEU A 381 2.70 1.29 -14.30
CA LEU A 381 2.44 1.09 -12.88
C LEU A 381 3.33 -0.04 -12.30
N GLY A 382 3.41 -0.09 -10.96
CA GLY A 382 4.16 -1.13 -10.26
C GLY A 382 3.76 -2.55 -10.70
N LYS A 383 4.74 -3.44 -10.83
CA LYS A 383 4.53 -4.81 -11.34
C LYS A 383 3.53 -5.59 -10.52
N THR A 384 3.57 -5.44 -9.19
CA THR A 384 2.76 -6.24 -8.25
C THR A 384 1.41 -5.61 -7.93
N THR A 385 1.21 -4.30 -8.20
CA THR A 385 -0.03 -3.58 -7.86
C THR A 385 -0.76 -3.01 -9.07
N GLY A 386 -0.08 -2.77 -10.19
CA GLY A 386 -0.70 -2.16 -11.38
C GLY A 386 -1.88 -2.94 -11.94
N TRP A 387 -1.87 -4.26 -11.85
CA TRP A 387 -2.98 -5.09 -12.27
C TRP A 387 -4.22 -4.90 -11.36
N ILE A 388 -4.01 -4.67 -10.05
CA ILE A 388 -5.07 -4.43 -9.07
C ILE A 388 -5.81 -3.13 -9.41
N HIS A 389 -5.04 -2.06 -9.67
CA HIS A 389 -5.60 -0.76 -10.05
C HIS A 389 -6.40 -0.86 -11.36
N ARG A 390 -5.85 -1.55 -12.38
CA ARG A 390 -6.59 -1.78 -13.64
C ARG A 390 -7.87 -2.59 -13.43
N ALA A 391 -7.82 -3.66 -12.64
CA ALA A 391 -8.98 -4.48 -12.33
C ALA A 391 -10.06 -3.68 -11.60
N GLY A 392 -9.68 -2.93 -10.54
CA GLY A 392 -10.62 -2.09 -9.79
C GLY A 392 -11.32 -1.06 -10.67
N LEU A 393 -10.59 -0.34 -11.52
CA LEU A 393 -11.21 0.62 -12.45
C LEU A 393 -12.07 -0.06 -13.53
N LYS A 394 -11.65 -1.23 -14.02
CA LYS A 394 -12.46 -2.01 -14.97
C LYS A 394 -13.79 -2.47 -14.33
N ASN A 395 -13.75 -2.92 -13.10
CA ASN A 395 -14.94 -3.34 -12.34
C ASN A 395 -15.93 -2.16 -12.12
N LYS A 396 -15.43 -0.93 -12.14
CA LYS A 396 -16.22 0.31 -12.10
C LYS A 396 -16.56 0.87 -13.48
N ASN A 397 -16.37 0.10 -14.54
CA ASN A 397 -16.64 0.47 -15.94
C ASN A 397 -15.89 1.73 -16.41
N VAL A 398 -14.72 2.04 -15.83
CA VAL A 398 -13.86 3.13 -16.32
C VAL A 398 -13.32 2.75 -17.69
N GLN A 399 -13.54 3.62 -18.67
CA GLN A 399 -13.04 3.44 -20.03
C GLN A 399 -11.58 3.90 -20.10
N MET A 400 -10.67 2.97 -20.37
CA MET A 400 -9.23 3.23 -20.43
C MET A 400 -8.79 3.28 -21.88
N LEU A 401 -8.48 4.50 -22.38
CA LEU A 401 -8.17 4.76 -23.79
C LEU A 401 -6.69 5.14 -23.97
N ASN A 402 -6.02 4.42 -24.86
CA ASN A 402 -4.65 4.73 -25.28
C ASN A 402 -4.62 5.42 -26.65
N SER A 403 -3.46 5.83 -27.12
CA SER A 403 -3.26 6.48 -28.42
C SER A 403 -4.14 7.73 -28.62
N VAL A 404 -4.43 8.45 -27.53
CA VAL A 404 -5.31 9.63 -27.53
C VAL A 404 -4.51 10.89 -27.87
N GLU A 405 -4.94 11.61 -28.91
CA GLU A 405 -4.56 12.99 -29.17
C GLU A 405 -5.61 13.93 -28.57
N TYR A 406 -5.17 14.93 -27.82
CA TYR A 406 -6.05 15.96 -27.24
C TYR A 406 -6.10 17.14 -28.20
N LEU A 407 -7.27 17.44 -28.74
CA LEU A 407 -7.43 18.46 -29.78
C LEU A 407 -7.77 19.84 -29.20
N LYS A 408 -8.83 19.91 -28.39
CA LYS A 408 -9.29 21.14 -27.73
C LYS A 408 -10.28 20.84 -26.62
N ILE A 409 -10.54 21.85 -25.79
CA ILE A 409 -11.61 21.86 -24.78
C ILE A 409 -12.50 23.06 -25.09
N ASP A 410 -13.84 22.83 -25.15
CA ASP A 410 -14.82 23.88 -25.36
C ASP A 410 -16.13 23.58 -24.58
N GLU A 411 -17.23 24.26 -24.90
CA GLU A 411 -18.50 24.07 -24.23
C GLU A 411 -19.07 22.64 -24.36
N ALA A 412 -18.78 21.93 -25.45
CA ALA A 412 -19.18 20.54 -25.65
C ALA A 412 -18.35 19.55 -24.79
N GLY A 413 -17.11 19.89 -24.50
CA GLY A 413 -16.22 19.05 -23.69
C GLY A 413 -14.80 18.97 -24.21
N LEU A 414 -14.12 17.86 -23.90
CA LEU A 414 -12.78 17.54 -24.41
C LEU A 414 -12.93 16.82 -25.77
N HIS A 415 -12.40 17.42 -26.82
CA HIS A 415 -12.32 16.81 -28.14
C HIS A 415 -11.04 16.02 -28.28
N ILE A 416 -11.17 14.76 -28.69
CA ILE A 416 -10.04 13.84 -28.85
C ILE A 416 -10.04 13.18 -30.23
N ARG A 417 -8.87 12.65 -30.61
CA ARG A 417 -8.72 11.68 -31.69
C ARG A 417 -8.04 10.44 -31.13
N ILE A 418 -8.55 9.26 -31.45
CA ILE A 418 -7.96 8.00 -31.02
C ILE A 418 -7.24 7.37 -32.22
N ALA A 419 -5.94 7.20 -32.12
CA ALA A 419 -5.07 6.74 -33.23
C ALA A 419 -5.32 7.59 -34.49
N ASP A 420 -5.64 6.96 -35.62
CA ASP A 420 -5.91 7.61 -36.89
C ASP A 420 -7.42 7.77 -37.18
N GLY A 421 -8.25 7.67 -36.15
CA GLY A 421 -9.72 7.78 -36.27
C GLY A 421 -10.21 9.22 -36.42
N GLU A 422 -11.53 9.36 -36.61
CA GLU A 422 -12.18 10.67 -36.67
C GLU A 422 -12.18 11.34 -35.28
N PRO A 423 -12.18 12.69 -35.25
CA PRO A 423 -12.37 13.45 -34.01
C PRO A 423 -13.72 13.12 -33.33
N GLN A 424 -13.73 13.02 -32.06
CA GLN A 424 -14.89 12.77 -31.21
C GLN A 424 -14.86 13.60 -29.92
#